data_75e9a03047235ed3ddefcbf49b882814
#
_entry.id   75e9a03047235ed3ddefcbf49b882814
#
_cell.length_a   1.000
_cell.length_b   1.000
_cell.length_c   1.000
_cell.angle_alpha   90.00
_cell.angle_beta   90.00
_cell.angle_gamma   90.00
#
_symmetry.space_group_name_H-M   'P 1'
#
loop_
_entity.id
_entity.type
_entity.pdbx_description
1 polymer ?
#
loop_
_entity_poly.entity_id
_entity_poly.type
_entity_poly.pdbx_seq_one_letter_code
_entity_poly.pdbx_strand_id
1 'polypeptide(L)'
;MKSNTLERLINDRLFAEIENQLILISSCDNVEYTKVWYDIDPEYDRGKNSAFIYFIKDENENYIGAVQKMEDGDLFVLVKEEHRRKGIAYTALSNYILPHLCSATTDNIRCRFDSEESKALGNKLGFEIKGNYGILDRNSVKPCPTFIEYRPEGIRPLFNLLGSDIKEIKCRVEIVKDYMHYAERKDCECDLEKVMCLLDNVLLEN
;
A
#
# COMPACT_ATOMS: atom_id res chain seq x y z
N MET A 1 -7.42 -6.97 2.38
CA MET A 1 -6.89 -7.83 1.29
C MET A 1 -6.92 -9.29 1.72
N LYS A 2 -7.11 -10.24 0.80
CA LYS A 2 -7.10 -11.68 1.12
C LYS A 2 -5.65 -12.19 1.21
N SER A 3 -5.41 -13.27 1.99
CA SER A 3 -4.06 -13.87 2.17
C SER A 3 -3.38 -14.24 0.84
N ASN A 4 -4.12 -14.90 -0.07
CA ASN A 4 -3.62 -15.29 -1.38
C ASN A 4 -3.26 -14.10 -2.29
N THR A 5 -3.92 -12.94 -2.13
CA THR A 5 -3.53 -11.73 -2.86
C THR A 5 -2.18 -11.21 -2.35
N LEU A 6 -1.98 -11.20 -1.03
CA LEU A 6 -0.71 -10.76 -0.44
C LEU A 6 0.43 -11.73 -0.79
N GLU A 7 0.17 -13.04 -0.78
CA GLU A 7 1.14 -14.05 -1.18
C GLU A 7 1.56 -13.91 -2.65
N ARG A 8 0.59 -13.66 -3.55
CA ARG A 8 0.88 -13.34 -4.96
C ARG A 8 1.75 -12.11 -5.08
N LEU A 9 1.43 -11.03 -4.36
CA LEU A 9 2.21 -9.80 -4.38
C LEU A 9 3.66 -10.02 -3.90
N ILE A 10 3.88 -10.88 -2.89
CA ILE A 10 5.24 -11.21 -2.45
C ILE A 10 6.00 -11.95 -3.55
N ASN A 11 5.34 -12.86 -4.28
CA ASN A 11 5.96 -13.63 -5.35
C ASN A 11 6.22 -12.79 -6.60
N ASP A 12 5.30 -11.89 -6.93
CA ASP A 12 5.30 -11.11 -8.17
C ASP A 12 5.62 -9.62 -7.90
N ARG A 13 6.36 -9.30 -6.83
CA ARG A 13 6.62 -7.92 -6.39
C ARG A 13 7.20 -7.03 -7.50
N LEU A 14 8.18 -7.53 -8.24
CA LEU A 14 8.79 -6.80 -9.36
C LEU A 14 7.82 -6.61 -10.52
N PHE A 15 6.99 -7.61 -10.81
CA PHE A 15 5.95 -7.51 -11.83
C PHE A 15 4.90 -6.44 -11.46
N ALA A 16 4.46 -6.42 -10.20
CA ALA A 16 3.52 -5.40 -9.72
C ALA A 16 4.06 -3.97 -9.84
N GLU A 17 5.38 -3.78 -9.75
CA GLU A 17 6.02 -2.48 -10.00
C GLU A 17 6.01 -2.11 -11.48
N ILE A 18 6.35 -3.06 -12.35
CA ILE A 18 6.34 -2.87 -13.82
C ILE A 18 4.92 -2.55 -14.32
N GLU A 19 3.91 -3.22 -13.80
CA GLU A 19 2.49 -2.98 -14.13
C GLU A 19 1.88 -1.75 -13.44
N ASN A 20 2.70 -0.93 -12.79
CA ASN A 20 2.26 0.27 -12.04
C ASN A 20 1.18 -0.02 -10.97
N GLN A 21 1.15 -1.24 -10.46
CA GLN A 21 0.26 -1.63 -9.36
C GLN A 21 0.84 -1.31 -7.98
N LEU A 22 2.07 -0.81 -7.94
CA LEU A 22 2.81 -0.55 -6.72
C LEU A 22 3.74 0.66 -6.87
N ILE A 23 3.79 1.48 -5.83
CA ILE A 23 4.75 2.57 -5.69
C ILE A 23 5.58 2.31 -4.43
N LEU A 24 6.91 2.25 -4.59
CA LEU A 24 7.83 2.28 -3.46
C LEU A 24 7.88 3.70 -2.89
N ILE A 25 7.56 3.83 -1.59
CA ILE A 25 7.53 5.12 -0.89
C ILE A 25 8.86 5.35 -0.19
N SER A 26 9.30 4.35 0.58
CA SER A 26 10.55 4.42 1.32
C SER A 26 11.07 3.03 1.67
N SER A 27 12.33 2.93 2.02
CA SER A 27 12.94 1.68 2.44
C SER A 27 13.94 1.88 3.59
N CYS A 28 14.11 0.85 4.39
CA CYS A 28 15.12 0.78 5.43
C CYS A 28 15.65 -0.65 5.51
N ASP A 29 16.95 -0.83 5.28
CA ASP A 29 17.58 -2.14 5.20
C ASP A 29 16.80 -3.10 4.28
N ASN A 30 16.28 -4.19 4.82
CA ASN A 30 15.54 -5.21 4.11
C ASN A 30 14.01 -5.04 4.14
N VAL A 31 13.52 -3.85 4.52
CA VAL A 31 12.08 -3.53 4.57
C VAL A 31 11.76 -2.40 3.60
N GLU A 32 10.82 -2.65 2.70
CA GLU A 32 10.27 -1.66 1.77
C GLU A 32 8.85 -1.27 2.18
N TYR A 33 8.58 0.03 2.30
CA TYR A 33 7.24 0.57 2.53
C TYR A 33 6.66 1.05 1.21
N THR A 34 5.51 0.51 0.86
CA THR A 34 4.89 0.68 -0.46
C THR A 34 3.41 1.00 -0.38
N LYS A 35 2.88 1.63 -1.42
CA LYS A 35 1.45 1.68 -1.69
C LYS A 35 1.13 0.77 -2.86
N VAL A 36 0.17 -0.12 -2.69
CA VAL A 36 -0.21 -1.13 -3.68
C VAL A 36 -1.66 -0.93 -4.06
N TRP A 37 -1.97 -0.99 -5.36
CA TRP A 37 -3.33 -1.03 -5.89
C TRP A 37 -3.66 -2.45 -6.31
N TYR A 38 -4.81 -2.95 -5.88
CA TYR A 38 -5.28 -4.29 -6.20
C TYR A 38 -6.75 -4.25 -6.60
N ASP A 39 -7.15 -5.17 -7.48
CA ASP A 39 -8.51 -5.25 -7.95
C ASP A 39 -9.44 -5.67 -6.82
N ILE A 40 -10.56 -4.95 -6.69
CA ILE A 40 -11.72 -5.42 -5.96
C ILE A 40 -12.35 -6.52 -6.81
N ASP A 41 -12.94 -7.52 -6.14
CA ASP A 41 -13.62 -8.65 -6.79
C ASP A 41 -14.48 -8.15 -7.98
N PRO A 42 -14.19 -8.58 -9.23
CA PRO A 42 -14.80 -8.03 -10.43
C PRO A 42 -16.32 -8.25 -10.52
N GLU A 43 -16.91 -9.06 -9.64
CA GLU A 43 -18.36 -9.24 -9.59
C GLU A 43 -19.12 -8.08 -8.90
N TYR A 44 -18.43 -7.25 -8.07
CA TYR A 44 -19.12 -6.28 -7.22
C TYR A 44 -18.73 -4.82 -7.46
N ASP A 45 -17.52 -4.56 -7.92
CA ASP A 45 -17.10 -3.17 -8.20
C ASP A 45 -15.91 -3.16 -9.17
N ARG A 46 -15.92 -2.24 -10.14
CA ARG A 46 -14.82 -2.00 -11.07
C ARG A 46 -13.73 -1.08 -10.52
N GLY A 47 -13.76 -0.86 -9.21
CA GLY A 47 -12.78 -0.02 -8.53
C GLY A 47 -11.48 -0.76 -8.20
N LYS A 48 -10.40 -0.01 -8.00
CA LYS A 48 -9.16 -0.51 -7.39
C LYS A 48 -9.09 -0.05 -5.96
N ASN A 49 -8.89 -0.97 -5.01
CA ASN A 49 -8.53 -0.65 -3.64
C ASN A 49 -7.03 -0.40 -3.55
N SER A 50 -6.62 0.42 -2.59
CA SER A 50 -5.21 0.58 -2.28
C SER A 50 -4.91 0.16 -0.84
N ALA A 51 -3.70 -0.34 -0.60
CA ALA A 51 -3.21 -0.65 0.73
C ALA A 51 -1.76 -0.24 0.89
N PHE A 52 -1.37 0.09 2.12
CA PHE A 52 0.03 0.25 2.47
C PHE A 52 0.59 -1.08 2.95
N ILE A 53 1.69 -1.50 2.35
CA ILE A 53 2.32 -2.78 2.61
C ILE A 53 3.82 -2.57 2.86
N TYR A 54 4.33 -3.23 3.89
CA TYR A 54 5.76 -3.41 4.10
C TYR A 54 6.16 -4.75 3.52
N PHE A 55 7.02 -4.76 2.50
CA PHE A 55 7.64 -5.98 2.00
C PHE A 55 8.95 -6.23 2.73
N ILE A 56 9.23 -7.50 3.02
CA ILE A 56 10.41 -7.96 3.74
C ILE A 56 11.26 -8.78 2.78
N LYS A 57 12.55 -8.44 2.66
CA LYS A 57 13.53 -9.14 1.82
C LYS A 57 14.48 -9.97 2.67
N ASP A 58 15.08 -10.98 2.06
CA ASP A 58 16.22 -11.70 2.61
C ASP A 58 17.56 -11.05 2.20
N GLU A 59 18.68 -11.65 2.59
CA GLU A 59 20.02 -11.19 2.26
C GLU A 59 20.34 -11.25 0.75
N ASN A 60 19.56 -11.99 -0.02
CA ASN A 60 19.68 -12.11 -1.47
C ASN A 60 18.67 -11.24 -2.22
N GLU A 61 18.07 -10.27 -1.54
CA GLU A 61 17.04 -9.36 -2.08
C GLU A 61 15.73 -10.06 -2.51
N ASN A 62 15.49 -11.33 -2.14
CA ASN A 62 14.22 -12.00 -2.44
C ASN A 62 13.14 -11.57 -1.47
N TYR A 63 11.94 -11.34 -1.97
CA TYR A 63 10.77 -11.02 -1.16
C TYR A 63 10.25 -12.27 -0.45
N ILE A 64 10.34 -12.29 0.88
CA ILE A 64 10.06 -13.46 1.72
C ILE A 64 8.88 -13.26 2.67
N GLY A 65 8.39 -12.03 2.78
CA GLY A 65 7.25 -11.72 3.64
C GLY A 65 6.68 -10.35 3.37
N ALA A 66 5.54 -10.09 4.00
CA ALA A 66 4.91 -8.76 3.97
C ALA A 66 4.09 -8.51 5.23
N VAL A 67 3.92 -7.24 5.57
CA VAL A 67 3.02 -6.76 6.61
C VAL A 67 2.11 -5.69 6.03
N GLN A 68 0.81 -5.92 6.08
CA GLN A 68 -0.20 -4.96 5.67
C GLN A 68 -0.82 -4.30 6.90
N LYS A 69 -0.89 -2.96 6.90
CA LYS A 69 -1.74 -2.23 7.84
C LYS A 69 -3.18 -2.22 7.31
N MET A 70 -4.10 -2.74 8.09
CA MET A 70 -5.52 -2.73 7.78
C MET A 70 -6.16 -1.39 8.16
N GLU A 71 -7.35 -1.09 7.62
CA GLU A 71 -8.06 0.17 7.90
C GLU A 71 -8.47 0.32 9.37
N ASP A 72 -8.80 -0.78 10.03
CA ASP A 72 -9.12 -0.84 11.46
C ASP A 72 -7.90 -0.73 12.39
N GLY A 73 -6.71 -0.62 11.80
CA GLY A 73 -5.43 -0.52 12.51
C GLY A 73 -4.75 -1.86 12.78
N ASP A 74 -5.41 -2.99 12.49
CA ASP A 74 -4.82 -4.32 12.60
C ASP A 74 -3.62 -4.48 11.64
N LEU A 75 -2.72 -5.40 11.99
CA LEU A 75 -1.59 -5.78 11.16
C LEU A 75 -1.78 -7.22 10.65
N PHE A 76 -1.83 -7.36 9.35
CA PHE A 76 -1.82 -8.68 8.72
C PHE A 76 -0.40 -9.03 8.31
N VAL A 77 0.16 -10.07 8.91
CA VAL A 77 1.55 -10.50 8.74
C VAL A 77 1.60 -11.82 7.98
N LEU A 78 2.32 -11.84 6.88
CA LEU A 78 2.56 -13.04 6.08
C LEU A 78 4.06 -13.24 5.86
N VAL A 79 4.54 -14.46 6.11
CA VAL A 79 5.90 -14.91 5.76
C VAL A 79 5.78 -16.20 4.98
N LYS A 80 6.52 -16.34 3.87
CA LYS A 80 6.57 -17.56 3.05
C LYS A 80 6.91 -18.77 3.93
N GLU A 81 6.31 -19.91 3.64
CA GLU A 81 6.37 -21.09 4.50
C GLU A 81 7.79 -21.53 4.81
N GLU A 82 8.65 -21.58 3.79
CA GLU A 82 10.07 -21.96 3.90
C GLU A 82 10.91 -20.98 4.74
N HIS A 83 10.38 -19.79 5.01
CA HIS A 83 11.04 -18.74 5.79
C HIS A 83 10.44 -18.55 7.19
N ARG A 84 9.39 -19.30 7.55
CA ARG A 84 8.76 -19.24 8.88
C ARG A 84 9.68 -19.76 9.98
N ARG A 85 9.39 -19.37 11.23
CA ARG A 85 10.10 -19.79 12.44
C ARG A 85 11.59 -19.40 12.51
N LYS A 86 12.05 -18.52 11.59
CA LYS A 86 13.42 -17.99 11.56
C LYS A 86 13.54 -16.61 12.23
N GLY A 87 12.50 -16.14 12.90
CA GLY A 87 12.49 -14.83 13.56
C GLY A 87 12.25 -13.64 12.63
N ILE A 88 12.05 -13.84 11.33
CA ILE A 88 11.95 -12.79 10.30
C ILE A 88 10.84 -11.79 10.64
N ALA A 89 9.61 -12.25 10.89
CA ALA A 89 8.49 -11.38 11.25
C ALA A 89 8.80 -10.56 12.51
N TYR A 90 9.39 -11.21 13.53
CA TYR A 90 9.76 -10.52 14.76
C TYR A 90 10.79 -9.42 14.51
N THR A 91 11.85 -9.71 13.77
CA THR A 91 12.92 -8.75 13.46
C THR A 91 12.39 -7.58 12.65
N ALA A 92 11.62 -7.86 11.59
CA ALA A 92 11.04 -6.82 10.75
C ALA A 92 10.07 -5.92 11.54
N LEU A 93 9.16 -6.52 12.32
CA LEU A 93 8.21 -5.77 13.13
C LEU A 93 8.91 -4.97 14.24
N SER A 94 9.82 -5.58 15.03
CA SER A 94 10.43 -4.91 16.18
C SER A 94 11.41 -3.81 15.83
N ASN A 95 12.15 -3.96 14.72
CA ASN A 95 13.25 -3.04 14.38
C ASN A 95 12.85 -1.97 13.36
N TYR A 96 11.85 -2.22 12.52
CA TYR A 96 11.52 -1.35 11.40
C TYR A 96 10.04 -0.93 11.38
N ILE A 97 9.11 -1.90 11.33
CA ILE A 97 7.72 -1.63 10.98
C ILE A 97 6.96 -0.95 12.13
N LEU A 98 7.03 -1.50 13.36
CA LEU A 98 6.38 -0.90 14.52
C LEU A 98 6.97 0.48 14.85
N PRO A 99 8.30 0.68 14.85
CA PRO A 99 8.90 2.00 14.98
C PRO A 99 8.41 3.00 13.92
N HIS A 100 8.34 2.59 12.65
CA HIS A 100 7.84 3.45 11.58
C HIS A 100 6.37 3.79 11.75
N LEU A 101 5.52 2.82 12.07
CA LEU A 101 4.10 3.05 12.37
C LEU A 101 3.90 4.00 13.56
N CYS A 102 4.68 3.82 14.64
CA CYS A 102 4.62 4.69 15.81
C CYS A 102 5.10 6.11 15.54
N SER A 103 6.00 6.32 14.58
CA SER A 103 6.42 7.66 14.18
C SER A 103 5.33 8.43 13.44
N ALA A 104 4.46 7.73 12.74
CA ALA A 104 3.37 8.29 11.93
C ALA A 104 2.04 8.47 12.68
N THR A 105 1.93 8.00 13.94
CA THR A 105 0.70 8.10 14.74
C THR A 105 0.99 8.57 16.16
N THR A 106 0.01 9.23 16.78
CA THR A 106 0.03 9.56 18.23
C THR A 106 -0.61 8.48 19.08
N ASP A 107 -1.31 7.53 18.48
CA ASP A 107 -2.07 6.50 19.18
C ASP A 107 -1.24 5.24 19.43
N ASN A 108 -1.67 4.46 20.43
CA ASN A 108 -1.16 3.12 20.64
C ASN A 108 -1.57 2.20 19.50
N ILE A 109 -0.72 1.23 19.17
CA ILE A 109 -1.02 0.25 18.12
C ILE A 109 -1.93 -0.82 18.72
N ARG A 110 -3.03 -1.11 18.00
CA ARG A 110 -3.96 -2.18 18.34
C ARG A 110 -3.87 -3.26 17.27
N CYS A 111 -3.81 -4.52 17.70
CA CYS A 111 -3.78 -5.66 16.79
C CYS A 111 -4.65 -6.79 17.31
N ARG A 112 -5.21 -7.56 16.38
CA ARG A 112 -5.94 -8.78 16.65
C ARG A 112 -5.03 -9.99 16.48
N PHE A 113 -5.17 -10.97 17.35
CA PHE A 113 -4.37 -12.18 17.41
C PHE A 113 -5.27 -13.40 17.40
N ASP A 114 -5.42 -14.04 16.24
CA ASP A 114 -6.39 -15.13 16.03
C ASP A 114 -5.81 -16.53 16.29
N SER A 115 -4.48 -16.65 16.44
CA SER A 115 -3.79 -17.92 16.70
C SER A 115 -2.83 -17.82 17.89
N GLU A 116 -2.49 -18.95 18.46
CA GLU A 116 -1.49 -18.99 19.54
C GLU A 116 -0.11 -18.53 19.08
N GLU A 117 0.25 -18.79 17.81
CA GLU A 117 1.50 -18.33 17.20
C GLU A 117 1.51 -16.80 17.08
N SER A 118 0.40 -16.19 16.65
CA SER A 118 0.29 -14.75 16.58
C SER A 118 0.32 -14.10 17.96
N LYS A 119 -0.33 -14.71 18.98
CA LYS A 119 -0.26 -14.24 20.37
C LYS A 119 1.16 -14.34 20.93
N ALA A 120 1.88 -15.45 20.66
CA ALA A 120 3.27 -15.60 21.07
C ALA A 120 4.18 -14.54 20.45
N LEU A 121 3.96 -14.22 19.15
CA LEU A 121 4.66 -13.13 18.48
C LEU A 121 4.30 -11.77 19.12
N GLY A 122 3.02 -11.50 19.35
CA GLY A 122 2.54 -10.26 19.97
C GLY A 122 3.13 -10.06 21.37
N ASN A 123 3.12 -11.07 22.23
CA ASN A 123 3.73 -11.01 23.55
C ASN A 123 5.25 -10.72 23.47
N LYS A 124 5.94 -11.34 22.53
CA LYS A 124 7.38 -11.10 22.30
C LYS A 124 7.66 -9.68 21.79
N LEU A 125 6.73 -9.08 21.08
CA LEU A 125 6.79 -7.69 20.60
C LEU A 125 6.37 -6.67 21.67
N GLY A 126 5.88 -7.12 22.83
CA GLY A 126 5.48 -6.26 23.94
C GLY A 126 4.00 -5.84 23.94
N PHE A 127 3.15 -6.50 23.15
CA PHE A 127 1.71 -6.27 23.21
C PHE A 127 1.12 -6.79 24.52
N GLU A 128 0.32 -5.99 25.18
CA GLU A 128 -0.57 -6.43 26.26
C GLU A 128 -1.81 -7.08 25.65
N ILE A 129 -1.87 -8.43 25.67
CA ILE A 129 -2.94 -9.18 25.01
C ILE A 129 -4.04 -9.55 26.01
N LYS A 130 -5.29 -9.17 25.69
CA LYS A 130 -6.50 -9.55 26.41
C LYS A 130 -7.49 -10.21 25.43
N GLY A 131 -7.70 -11.50 25.61
CA GLY A 131 -8.50 -12.30 24.65
C GLY A 131 -7.77 -12.41 23.30
N ASN A 132 -8.39 -11.88 22.26
CA ASN A 132 -7.83 -11.86 20.91
C ASN A 132 -7.31 -10.49 20.49
N TYR A 133 -7.29 -9.50 21.40
CA TYR A 133 -6.80 -8.16 21.09
C TYR A 133 -5.60 -7.80 21.96
N GLY A 134 -4.64 -7.15 21.37
CA GLY A 134 -3.48 -6.61 22.07
C GLY A 134 -3.27 -5.15 21.78
N ILE A 135 -2.72 -4.46 22.75
CA ILE A 135 -2.34 -3.06 22.67
C ILE A 135 -0.84 -2.94 22.93
N LEU A 136 -0.14 -2.24 22.06
CA LEU A 136 1.26 -1.91 22.23
C LEU A 136 1.35 -0.41 22.56
N ASP A 137 1.95 -0.09 23.72
CA ASP A 137 2.26 1.29 24.07
C ASP A 137 3.35 1.80 23.11
N ARG A 138 3.03 2.86 22.37
CA ARG A 138 3.99 3.46 21.44
C ARG A 138 5.29 3.90 22.08
N ASN A 139 5.24 4.32 23.35
CA ASN A 139 6.41 4.78 24.09
C ASN A 139 7.37 3.64 24.47
N SER A 140 6.90 2.39 24.40
CA SER A 140 7.72 1.18 24.61
C SER A 140 8.46 0.74 23.36
N VAL A 141 8.12 1.30 22.20
CA VAL A 141 8.72 0.94 20.90
C VAL A 141 10.04 1.67 20.71
N LYS A 142 11.02 1.01 20.10
CA LYS A 142 12.32 1.61 19.76
C LYS A 142 12.13 2.85 18.88
N PRO A 143 13.08 3.79 18.88
CA PRO A 143 13.08 4.89 17.92
C PRO A 143 13.02 4.38 16.48
N CYS A 144 12.30 5.12 15.64
CA CYS A 144 12.19 4.77 14.23
C CYS A 144 13.57 4.87 13.56
N PRO A 145 14.02 3.83 12.86
CA PRO A 145 15.21 3.94 12.03
C PRO A 145 14.92 4.88 10.85
N THR A 146 15.96 5.39 10.23
CA THR A 146 15.81 6.27 9.07
C THR A 146 15.35 5.46 7.87
N PHE A 147 14.12 5.69 7.44
CA PHE A 147 13.65 5.24 6.14
C PHE A 147 14.12 6.22 5.06
N ILE A 148 14.75 5.70 4.03
CA ILE A 148 15.17 6.49 2.88
C ILE A 148 13.97 6.63 1.96
N GLU A 149 13.49 7.86 1.77
CA GLU A 149 12.41 8.14 0.83
C GLU A 149 12.87 7.81 -0.60
N TYR A 150 12.06 7.05 -1.29
CA TYR A 150 12.27 6.81 -2.71
C TYR A 150 11.78 8.02 -3.49
N ARG A 151 12.71 8.72 -4.08
CA ARG A 151 12.42 9.74 -5.09
C ARG A 151 12.74 9.13 -6.44
N PRO A 152 11.72 8.71 -7.23
CA PRO A 152 12.01 8.13 -8.53
C PRO A 152 12.79 9.14 -9.37
N GLU A 153 14.06 8.85 -9.64
CA GLU A 153 14.82 9.55 -10.66
C GLU A 153 14.21 9.15 -12.01
N GLY A 154 13.37 10.01 -12.54
CA GLY A 154 12.74 9.77 -13.83
C GLY A 154 11.27 9.32 -13.72
N ILE A 155 10.44 10.20 -13.22
CA ILE A 155 8.99 10.13 -13.41
C ILE A 155 8.62 9.99 -14.91
N ARG A 156 9.52 10.33 -15.83
CA ARG A 156 9.29 10.31 -17.29
C ARG A 156 8.77 8.98 -17.88
N PRO A 157 9.27 7.77 -17.55
CA PRO A 157 8.70 6.55 -18.09
C PRO A 157 7.28 6.26 -17.55
N LEU A 158 7.04 6.60 -16.28
CA LEU A 158 5.72 6.44 -15.66
C LEU A 158 4.71 7.43 -16.27
N PHE A 159 5.12 8.67 -16.50
CA PHE A 159 4.28 9.68 -17.14
C PHE A 159 3.99 9.38 -18.61
N ASN A 160 4.90 8.72 -19.33
CA ASN A 160 4.62 8.29 -20.71
C ASN A 160 3.54 7.21 -20.77
N LEU A 161 3.54 6.27 -19.81
CA LEU A 161 2.47 5.27 -19.66
C LEU A 161 1.17 5.93 -19.16
N LEU A 162 1.25 6.78 -18.13
CA LEU A 162 0.12 7.57 -17.66
C LEU A 162 -0.40 8.56 -18.69
N GLY A 163 0.46 9.07 -19.56
CA GLY A 163 0.09 9.98 -20.62
C GLY A 163 -0.89 9.38 -21.64
N SER A 164 -0.77 8.07 -21.96
CA SER A 164 -1.75 7.37 -22.79
C SER A 164 -3.07 7.16 -22.05
N ASP A 165 -3.02 6.81 -20.79
CA ASP A 165 -4.20 6.62 -19.95
C ASP A 165 -4.94 7.94 -19.69
N ILE A 166 -4.18 9.01 -19.46
CA ILE A 166 -4.76 10.38 -19.32
C ILE A 166 -5.43 10.81 -20.61
N LYS A 167 -4.84 10.56 -21.78
CA LYS A 167 -5.46 10.83 -23.08
C LYS A 167 -6.73 10.02 -23.29
N GLU A 168 -6.76 8.75 -22.88
CA GLU A 168 -7.97 7.94 -22.96
C GLU A 168 -9.06 8.46 -22.01
N ILE A 169 -8.69 8.79 -20.76
CA ILE A 169 -9.62 9.40 -19.79
C ILE A 169 -10.17 10.71 -20.34
N LYS A 170 -9.31 11.57 -20.91
CA LYS A 170 -9.70 12.81 -21.53
C LYS A 170 -10.74 12.59 -22.63
N CYS A 171 -10.50 11.66 -23.54
CA CYS A 171 -11.44 11.29 -24.59
C CYS A 171 -12.80 10.82 -24.03
N ARG A 172 -12.79 10.02 -22.96
CA ARG A 172 -14.02 9.56 -22.30
C ARG A 172 -14.78 10.71 -21.63
N VAL A 173 -14.07 11.66 -21.02
CA VAL A 173 -14.68 12.85 -20.42
C VAL A 173 -15.30 13.75 -21.50
N GLU A 174 -14.67 13.91 -22.67
CA GLU A 174 -15.24 14.62 -23.82
C GLU A 174 -16.55 13.97 -24.29
N ILE A 175 -16.58 12.66 -24.42
CA ILE A 175 -17.80 11.92 -24.80
C ILE A 175 -18.93 12.17 -23.78
N VAL A 176 -18.61 12.12 -22.47
CA VAL A 176 -19.61 12.37 -21.41
C VAL A 176 -20.07 13.83 -21.45
N LYS A 177 -19.16 14.79 -21.69
CA LYS A 177 -19.47 16.20 -21.82
C LYS A 177 -20.45 16.44 -22.96
N ASP A 178 -20.19 15.87 -24.13
CA ASP A 178 -21.09 15.95 -25.28
C ASP A 178 -22.49 15.37 -24.95
N TYR A 179 -22.49 14.22 -24.24
CA TYR A 179 -23.75 13.61 -23.81
C TYR A 179 -24.56 14.53 -22.86
N MET A 180 -23.87 15.21 -21.92
CA MET A 180 -24.51 16.16 -21.00
C MET A 180 -25.00 17.41 -21.71
N HIS A 181 -24.26 17.87 -22.71
CA HIS A 181 -24.69 18.99 -23.57
C HIS A 181 -26.02 18.66 -24.28
N TYR A 182 -26.12 17.49 -24.92
CA TYR A 182 -27.34 17.04 -25.58
C TYR A 182 -28.48 16.73 -24.61
N ALA A 183 -28.16 16.38 -23.36
CA ALA A 183 -29.13 16.18 -22.29
C ALA A 183 -29.53 17.46 -21.57
N GLU A 184 -29.09 18.63 -22.04
CA GLU A 184 -29.33 19.96 -21.45
C GLU A 184 -28.87 20.12 -19.99
N ARG A 185 -27.87 19.31 -19.57
CA ARG A 185 -27.29 19.31 -18.22
C ARG A 185 -26.07 20.23 -18.14
N LYS A 186 -26.30 21.54 -18.30
CA LYS A 186 -25.25 22.58 -18.32
C LYS A 186 -24.45 22.69 -17.03
N ASP A 187 -25.03 22.34 -15.88
CA ASP A 187 -24.38 22.27 -14.58
C ASP A 187 -23.24 21.25 -14.58
N CYS A 188 -23.48 20.06 -15.14
CA CYS A 188 -22.47 18.99 -15.23
C CYS A 188 -21.41 19.29 -16.30
N GLU A 189 -21.77 19.99 -17.38
CA GLU A 189 -20.86 20.39 -18.47
C GLU A 189 -19.73 21.28 -17.95
N CYS A 190 -20.00 22.25 -17.10
CA CYS A 190 -19.00 23.13 -16.49
C CYS A 190 -18.03 22.37 -15.57
N ASP A 191 -18.48 21.36 -14.85
CA ASP A 191 -17.62 20.58 -13.99
C ASP A 191 -16.71 19.64 -14.79
N LEU A 192 -17.20 19.07 -15.88
CA LEU A 192 -16.41 18.28 -16.81
C LEU A 192 -15.35 19.13 -17.53
N GLU A 193 -15.63 20.39 -17.85
CA GLU A 193 -14.62 21.33 -18.40
C GLU A 193 -13.47 21.58 -17.42
N LYS A 194 -13.75 21.73 -16.12
CA LYS A 194 -12.70 21.85 -15.10
C LYS A 194 -11.82 20.60 -15.03
N VAL A 195 -12.43 19.42 -15.11
CA VAL A 195 -11.67 18.15 -15.15
C VAL A 195 -10.78 18.09 -16.39
N MET A 196 -11.29 18.49 -17.55
CA MET A 196 -10.51 18.55 -18.80
C MET A 196 -9.30 19.48 -18.67
N CYS A 197 -9.48 20.68 -18.13
CA CYS A 197 -8.38 21.63 -17.89
C CYS A 197 -7.30 21.04 -16.94
N LEU A 198 -7.71 20.32 -15.89
CA LEU A 198 -6.78 19.65 -14.98
C LEU A 198 -5.97 18.56 -15.70
N LEU A 199 -6.62 17.76 -16.54
CA LEU A 199 -5.94 16.73 -17.33
C LEU A 199 -4.97 17.32 -18.35
N ASP A 200 -5.32 18.46 -18.97
CA ASP A 200 -4.43 19.19 -19.89
C ASP A 200 -3.19 19.73 -19.18
N ASN A 201 -3.35 20.31 -18.00
CA ASN A 201 -2.22 20.79 -17.22
C ASN A 201 -1.24 19.65 -16.87
N VAL A 202 -1.74 18.49 -16.47
CA VAL A 202 -0.90 17.31 -16.21
C VAL A 202 -0.16 16.85 -17.46
N LEU A 203 -0.75 16.97 -18.65
CA LEU A 203 -0.10 16.60 -19.92
C LEU A 203 0.93 17.62 -20.40
N LEU A 204 0.77 18.92 -20.03
CA LEU A 204 1.66 19.99 -20.45
C LEU A 204 2.88 20.17 -19.56
N GLU A 205 2.82 19.74 -18.29
CA GLU A 205 3.92 19.81 -17.34
C GLU A 205 4.97 18.68 -17.55
N ASN A 206 4.79 17.83 -18.57
CA ASN A 206 5.62 16.69 -18.92
C ASN A 206 6.06 16.72 -20.40
#